data_e0bca197c218bdde0c963ef9651558be
#
_entry.id   e0bca197c218bdde0c963ef9651558be
#
_cell.length_a   1.000
_cell.length_b   1.000
_cell.length_c   1.000
_cell.angle_alpha   90.00
_cell.angle_beta   90.00
_cell.angle_gamma   90.00
#
_symmetry.space_group_name_H-M   'P 1'
#
loop_
_entity.id
_entity.type
_entity.pdbx_description
1 polymer ?
#
loop_
_entity_poly.entity_id
_entity_poly.type
_entity_poly.pdbx_seq_one_letter_code
_entity_poly.pdbx_strand_id
1 'polypeptide(L)'
;MVRHAIVLAAAFAAALTPATCFGESSKPLPAKATQELPAELLALLEQKKMPKYSPILVRLFKDEAELEVWKQDTAGRFQLLKTYPICRWSGDLGPKLYEGDRQAPEGFYTVTPELMNPNSNFYLSINLGYPNSFDRANKRNGSFLMIHGDCWSSGCYAMTDEQISEIYSLARDSFRGGRTSFQVQAYPFRLTPVNLARHRNNPNLPFWQMLKVGNDHFETTQLEPKVDVCNRRYVFDAQPSPNSPHPLVFNPIEKCPPFVVNPEIARRALEKTARRRARVRAIA
;
A
#
# COMPACT_ATOMS: atom_id res chain seq x y z
N MET A 1 7.71 -87.13 24.76
CA MET A 1 8.85 -86.30 24.36
C MET A 1 8.34 -84.94 23.92
N VAL A 2 8.43 -83.97 24.83
CA VAL A 2 7.92 -82.60 24.61
C VAL A 2 9.12 -81.71 24.39
N ARG A 3 9.22 -81.09 23.18
CA ARG A 3 10.28 -80.11 22.88
C ARG A 3 9.79 -78.72 23.25
N HIS A 4 10.49 -78.07 24.16
CA HIS A 4 10.29 -76.68 24.47
C HIS A 4 11.05 -75.80 23.48
N ALA A 5 10.35 -74.92 22.81
CA ALA A 5 10.94 -73.85 21.96
C ALA A 5 11.11 -72.59 22.82
N ILE A 6 12.34 -72.12 22.97
CA ILE A 6 12.70 -70.87 23.63
C ILE A 6 12.54 -69.75 22.56
N VAL A 7 11.69 -68.81 22.81
CA VAL A 7 11.56 -67.57 21.98
C VAL A 7 12.44 -66.47 22.65
N LEU A 8 13.50 -66.07 21.97
CA LEU A 8 14.29 -64.91 22.33
C LEU A 8 13.58 -63.63 21.82
N ALA A 9 13.14 -62.79 22.73
CA ALA A 9 12.68 -61.45 22.44
C ALA A 9 13.87 -60.48 22.38
N ALA A 10 14.17 -59.95 21.18
CA ALA A 10 15.15 -58.89 21.00
C ALA A 10 14.48 -57.52 21.25
N ALA A 11 14.91 -56.84 22.30
CA ALA A 11 14.48 -55.47 22.60
C ALA A 11 15.27 -54.47 21.74
N PHE A 12 14.58 -53.79 20.79
CA PHE A 12 15.15 -52.69 20.06
C PHE A 12 15.03 -51.41 20.92
N ALA A 13 16.13 -50.91 21.43
CA ALA A 13 16.22 -49.60 22.07
C ALA A 13 16.31 -48.52 20.97
N ALA A 14 15.23 -47.78 20.73
CA ALA A 14 15.24 -46.62 19.86
C ALA A 14 15.92 -45.46 20.59
N ALA A 15 17.10 -45.08 20.15
CA ALA A 15 17.81 -43.89 20.60
C ALA A 15 17.10 -42.63 20.03
N LEU A 16 16.40 -41.90 20.91
CA LEU A 16 15.90 -40.56 20.59
C LEU A 16 17.08 -39.59 20.57
N THR A 17 17.53 -39.21 19.39
CA THR A 17 18.45 -38.07 19.22
C THR A 17 17.64 -36.77 19.39
N PRO A 18 18.04 -35.84 20.27
CA PRO A 18 17.39 -34.54 20.35
C PRO A 18 17.65 -33.77 19.05
N ALA A 19 16.57 -33.40 18.34
CA ALA A 19 16.63 -32.47 17.24
C ALA A 19 17.08 -31.11 17.79
N THR A 20 18.34 -30.74 17.56
CA THR A 20 18.82 -29.37 17.77
C THR A 20 18.14 -28.48 16.73
N CYS A 21 17.11 -27.73 17.11
CA CYS A 21 16.64 -26.60 16.37
C CYS A 21 17.79 -25.59 16.28
N PHE A 22 18.46 -25.56 15.13
CA PHE A 22 19.32 -24.44 14.77
C PHE A 22 18.38 -23.26 14.51
N GLY A 23 18.23 -22.38 15.51
CA GLY A 23 17.65 -21.08 15.35
C GLY A 23 18.50 -20.31 14.34
N GLU A 24 17.93 -20.02 13.20
CA GLU A 24 18.53 -19.11 12.21
C GLU A 24 18.78 -17.78 12.93
N SER A 25 20.05 -17.48 13.20
CA SER A 25 20.49 -16.22 13.79
C SER A 25 20.26 -15.12 12.75
N SER A 26 19.08 -14.52 12.75
CA SER A 26 18.83 -13.33 11.94
C SER A 26 19.81 -12.24 12.36
N LYS A 27 20.61 -11.74 11.42
CA LYS A 27 21.49 -10.60 11.66
C LYS A 27 20.69 -9.46 12.28
N PRO A 28 21.22 -8.80 13.33
CA PRO A 28 20.51 -7.68 13.94
C PRO A 28 20.23 -6.59 12.89
N LEU A 29 19.05 -6.01 12.97
CA LEU A 29 18.66 -4.91 12.07
C LEU A 29 19.59 -3.71 12.30
N PRO A 30 19.97 -2.95 11.25
CA PRO A 30 20.78 -1.77 11.41
C PRO A 30 20.05 -0.70 12.25
N ALA A 31 20.81 0.09 13.01
CA ALA A 31 20.27 1.10 13.93
C ALA A 31 19.25 2.06 13.26
N LYS A 32 19.50 2.46 12.01
CA LYS A 32 18.59 3.30 11.21
C LYS A 32 17.19 2.69 11.03
N ALA A 33 17.07 1.35 10.98
CA ALA A 33 15.79 0.66 10.81
C ALA A 33 15.05 0.42 12.15
N THR A 34 15.74 0.56 13.26
CA THR A 34 15.18 0.38 14.62
C THR A 34 14.96 1.68 15.35
N GLN A 35 15.29 2.81 14.73
CA GLN A 35 15.19 4.14 15.30
C GLN A 35 13.75 4.43 15.77
N GLU A 36 13.63 4.99 16.99
CA GLU A 36 12.34 5.43 17.51
C GLU A 36 11.85 6.69 16.78
N LEU A 37 10.53 6.90 16.82
CA LEU A 37 9.95 8.13 16.26
C LEU A 37 10.44 9.36 17.05
N PRO A 38 10.70 10.49 16.37
CA PRO A 38 11.04 11.74 17.04
C PRO A 38 9.98 12.15 18.07
N ALA A 39 10.40 12.80 19.15
CA ALA A 39 9.52 13.26 20.23
C ALA A 39 8.37 14.15 19.70
N GLU A 40 8.66 15.02 18.73
CA GLU A 40 7.65 15.88 18.10
C GLU A 40 6.58 15.07 17.36
N LEU A 41 6.97 13.99 16.68
CA LEU A 41 6.02 13.12 15.97
C LEU A 41 5.21 12.28 16.94
N LEU A 42 5.80 11.84 18.06
CA LEU A 42 5.06 11.17 19.14
C LEU A 42 4.02 12.11 19.78
N ALA A 43 4.39 13.35 20.07
CA ALA A 43 3.46 14.36 20.56
C ALA A 43 2.31 14.65 19.56
N LEU A 44 2.61 14.69 18.26
CA LEU A 44 1.60 14.86 17.22
C LEU A 44 0.62 13.67 17.14
N LEU A 45 1.13 12.44 17.32
CA LEU A 45 0.28 11.24 17.40
C LEU A 45 -0.69 11.32 18.58
N GLU A 46 -0.21 11.73 19.74
CA GLU A 46 -1.03 11.90 20.95
C GLU A 46 -2.09 12.99 20.75
N GLN A 47 -1.69 14.18 20.27
CA GLN A 47 -2.59 15.28 19.96
C GLN A 47 -3.72 14.88 19.02
N LYS A 48 -3.41 14.06 18.00
CA LYS A 48 -4.37 13.56 17.00
C LYS A 48 -5.11 12.30 17.44
N LYS A 49 -4.87 11.80 18.66
CA LYS A 49 -5.45 10.55 19.17
C LYS A 49 -5.19 9.35 18.26
N MET A 50 -3.98 9.26 17.72
CA MET A 50 -3.52 8.18 16.84
C MET A 50 -2.59 7.24 17.63
N PRO A 51 -3.02 6.02 18.02
CA PRO A 51 -2.15 5.08 18.72
C PRO A 51 -0.87 4.79 17.94
N LYS A 52 0.29 4.69 18.62
CA LYS A 52 1.61 4.46 17.99
C LYS A 52 1.58 3.29 17.00
N TYR A 53 0.91 2.21 17.35
CA TYR A 53 0.85 0.98 16.57
C TYR A 53 -0.39 0.85 15.68
N SER A 54 -1.21 1.91 15.54
CA SER A 54 -2.38 1.86 14.66
C SER A 54 -1.98 1.83 13.19
N PRO A 55 -2.87 1.34 12.30
CA PRO A 55 -2.62 1.25 10.86
C PRO A 55 -2.22 2.58 10.22
N ILE A 56 -1.35 2.49 9.20
CA ILE A 56 -1.02 3.62 8.32
C ILE A 56 -1.54 3.38 6.90
N LEU A 57 -1.64 4.47 6.13
CA LEU A 57 -1.87 4.50 4.69
C LEU A 57 -1.03 5.65 4.12
N VAL A 58 -0.41 5.43 2.96
CA VAL A 58 0.44 6.43 2.31
C VAL A 58 -0.22 6.92 1.02
N ARG A 59 -0.17 8.22 0.78
CA ARG A 59 -0.63 8.83 -0.47
C ARG A 59 0.46 9.69 -1.07
N LEU A 60 0.68 9.53 -2.37
CA LEU A 60 1.70 10.21 -3.16
C LEU A 60 1.02 11.07 -4.22
N PHE A 61 1.49 12.31 -4.40
CA PHE A 61 1.01 13.24 -5.41
C PHE A 61 2.20 13.81 -6.17
N LYS A 62 2.35 13.40 -7.44
CA LYS A 62 3.53 13.74 -8.25
C LYS A 62 3.66 15.24 -8.51
N ASP A 63 2.58 15.85 -9.01
CA ASP A 63 2.57 17.27 -9.41
C ASP A 63 2.81 18.21 -8.24
N GLU A 64 2.24 17.89 -7.08
CA GLU A 64 2.46 18.61 -5.85
C GLU A 64 3.79 18.26 -5.17
N ALA A 65 4.46 17.20 -5.61
CA ALA A 65 5.65 16.61 -4.98
C ALA A 65 5.44 16.36 -3.48
N GLU A 66 4.32 15.73 -3.11
CA GLU A 66 3.94 15.49 -1.72
C GLU A 66 3.69 14.00 -1.45
N LEU A 67 4.17 13.56 -0.27
CA LEU A 67 3.83 12.28 0.34
C LEU A 67 3.08 12.54 1.63
N GLU A 68 1.87 12.02 1.73
CA GLU A 68 1.04 12.07 2.94
C GLU A 68 1.09 10.72 3.67
N VAL A 69 1.35 10.76 4.97
CA VAL A 69 1.09 9.61 5.85
C VAL A 69 -0.20 9.86 6.60
N TRP A 70 -1.15 8.96 6.38
CA TRP A 70 -2.42 8.89 7.10
C TRP A 70 -2.34 7.78 8.13
N LYS A 71 -2.96 7.97 9.28
CA LYS A 71 -2.94 7.00 10.36
C LYS A 71 -4.32 6.89 11.01
N GLN A 72 -4.69 5.67 11.44
CA GLN A 72 -5.97 5.48 12.11
C GLN A 72 -5.95 6.10 13.50
N ASP A 73 -6.99 6.88 13.79
CA ASP A 73 -7.31 7.38 15.11
C ASP A 73 -8.01 6.32 15.97
N THR A 74 -8.38 6.67 17.19
CA THR A 74 -9.11 5.79 18.13
C THR A 74 -10.52 5.44 17.67
N ALA A 75 -11.10 6.15 16.69
CA ALA A 75 -12.38 5.83 16.07
C ALA A 75 -12.23 4.88 14.86
N GLY A 76 -11.00 4.44 14.54
CA GLY A 76 -10.71 3.56 13.40
C GLY A 76 -10.78 4.26 12.05
N ARG A 77 -10.71 5.60 12.01
CA ARG A 77 -10.70 6.39 10.78
C ARG A 77 -9.31 6.92 10.47
N PHE A 78 -8.93 6.86 9.20
CA PHE A 78 -7.69 7.47 8.76
C PHE A 78 -7.79 8.98 8.77
N GLN A 79 -6.88 9.62 9.51
CA GLN A 79 -6.69 11.07 9.51
C GLN A 79 -5.29 11.39 9.02
N LEU A 80 -5.10 12.56 8.41
CA LEU A 80 -3.79 13.00 7.97
C LEU A 80 -2.88 13.22 9.19
N LEU A 81 -1.82 12.43 9.28
CA LEU A 81 -0.79 12.60 10.30
C LEU A 81 0.17 13.71 9.89
N LYS A 82 0.87 13.54 8.77
CA LYS A 82 1.91 14.46 8.31
C LYS A 82 2.04 14.42 6.78
N THR A 83 2.37 15.55 6.19
CA THR A 83 2.74 15.68 4.78
C THR A 83 4.24 15.93 4.69
N TYR A 84 4.93 15.19 3.82
CA TYR A 84 6.34 15.30 3.54
C TYR A 84 6.55 15.78 2.10
N PRO A 85 7.38 16.79 1.85
CA PRO A 85 7.77 17.11 0.49
C PRO A 85 8.59 15.94 -0.10
N ILE A 86 8.23 15.50 -1.29
CA ILE A 86 9.04 14.53 -2.05
C ILE A 86 10.26 15.26 -2.58
N CYS A 87 11.44 14.79 -2.23
CA CYS A 87 12.69 15.37 -2.65
C CYS A 87 12.86 15.30 -4.17
N ARG A 88 12.57 14.13 -4.74
CA ARG A 88 12.61 13.89 -6.19
C ARG A 88 11.75 12.69 -6.58
N TRP A 89 11.06 12.82 -7.68
CA TRP A 89 10.51 11.71 -8.45
C TRP A 89 10.91 11.87 -9.92
N SER A 90 10.76 10.86 -10.77
CA SER A 90 11.21 10.91 -12.15
C SER A 90 10.15 10.47 -13.16
N GLY A 91 10.32 10.90 -14.39
CA GLY A 91 9.38 10.73 -15.49
C GLY A 91 8.34 11.85 -15.54
N ASP A 92 7.21 11.56 -16.17
CA ASP A 92 6.09 12.47 -16.38
C ASP A 92 4.86 12.08 -15.56
N LEU A 93 3.79 12.87 -15.65
CA LEU A 93 2.47 12.46 -15.16
C LEU A 93 1.93 11.34 -16.04
N GLY A 94 1.57 10.23 -15.42
CA GLY A 94 1.12 9.01 -16.08
C GLY A 94 1.68 7.74 -15.44
N PRO A 95 1.16 6.58 -15.84
CA PRO A 95 1.60 5.31 -15.27
C PRO A 95 2.99 4.92 -15.76
N LYS A 96 3.72 4.14 -14.96
CA LYS A 96 4.87 3.38 -15.42
C LYS A 96 4.41 2.28 -16.37
N LEU A 97 5.15 2.06 -17.48
CA LEU A 97 4.76 1.10 -18.52
C LEU A 97 5.74 -0.07 -18.65
N TYR A 98 7.06 0.20 -18.65
CA TYR A 98 8.07 -0.84 -18.88
C TYR A 98 9.36 -0.58 -18.10
N GLU A 99 10.14 -1.63 -17.93
CA GLU A 99 11.45 -1.55 -17.28
C GLU A 99 12.35 -0.54 -18.01
N GLY A 100 13.03 0.31 -17.26
CA GLY A 100 13.94 1.32 -17.81
C GLY A 100 13.29 2.62 -18.30
N ASP A 101 11.95 2.77 -18.26
CA ASP A 101 11.28 4.02 -18.65
C ASP A 101 11.48 5.18 -17.66
N ARG A 102 12.17 4.92 -16.55
CA ARG A 102 12.46 5.89 -15.47
C ARG A 102 11.23 6.61 -14.93
N GLN A 103 10.06 5.98 -15.05
CA GLN A 103 8.76 6.53 -14.67
C GLN A 103 8.39 6.10 -13.26
N ALA A 104 8.08 7.05 -12.38
CA ALA A 104 7.47 6.76 -11.08
C ALA A 104 6.04 6.25 -11.28
N PRO A 105 5.65 5.10 -10.65
CA PRO A 105 4.37 4.46 -10.91
C PRO A 105 3.19 5.21 -10.28
N GLU A 106 2.02 5.11 -10.89
CA GLU A 106 0.74 5.57 -10.34
C GLU A 106 -0.21 4.39 -10.20
N GLY A 107 -0.97 4.34 -9.11
CA GLY A 107 -1.89 3.24 -8.83
C GLY A 107 -2.06 2.96 -7.33
N PHE A 108 -2.60 1.78 -7.03
CA PHE A 108 -2.82 1.29 -5.67
C PHE A 108 -1.92 0.09 -5.41
N TYR A 109 -1.04 0.21 -4.44
CA TYR A 109 -0.03 -0.80 -4.10
C TYR A 109 -0.21 -1.26 -2.66
N THR A 110 0.16 -2.49 -2.39
CA THR A 110 0.10 -3.09 -1.05
C THR A 110 1.51 -3.40 -0.59
N VAL A 111 1.91 -2.83 0.52
CA VAL A 111 3.22 -3.03 1.13
C VAL A 111 3.08 -4.00 2.31
N THR A 112 3.89 -5.05 2.30
CA THR A 112 4.03 -6.02 3.38
C THR A 112 5.37 -5.85 4.11
N PRO A 113 5.60 -6.47 5.27
CA PRO A 113 6.89 -6.39 5.97
C PRO A 113 8.11 -6.77 5.11
N GLU A 114 7.96 -7.73 4.19
CA GLU A 114 9.03 -8.22 3.31
C GLU A 114 9.46 -7.17 2.27
N LEU A 115 8.62 -6.18 2.01
CA LEU A 115 8.92 -5.06 1.10
C LEU A 115 9.66 -3.91 1.80
N MET A 116 9.86 -4.01 3.11
CA MET A 116 10.67 -3.08 3.91
C MET A 116 12.14 -3.47 3.83
N ASN A 117 13.00 -2.62 3.26
CA ASN A 117 14.43 -2.90 3.14
C ASN A 117 15.25 -2.05 4.12
N PRO A 118 15.71 -2.63 5.24
CA PRO A 118 16.56 -1.94 6.22
C PRO A 118 18.00 -1.73 5.75
N ASN A 119 18.43 -2.50 4.75
CA ASN A 119 19.79 -2.48 4.21
C ASN A 119 19.88 -1.80 2.84
N SER A 120 18.98 -0.88 2.56
CA SER A 120 18.96 -0.14 1.29
C SER A 120 20.25 0.66 1.10
N ASN A 121 20.76 0.69 -0.15
CA ASN A 121 21.84 1.58 -0.57
C ASN A 121 21.41 3.06 -0.56
N PHE A 122 20.09 3.31 -0.55
CA PHE A 122 19.49 4.64 -0.43
C PHE A 122 18.98 4.88 1.00
N TYR A 123 19.81 4.67 1.98
CA TYR A 123 19.54 4.76 3.40
C TYR A 123 18.52 3.71 3.88
N LEU A 124 17.24 3.94 3.73
CA LEU A 124 16.13 3.00 3.96
C LEU A 124 15.22 2.99 2.74
N SER A 125 14.53 1.88 2.47
CA SER A 125 13.54 1.86 1.40
C SER A 125 12.34 0.99 1.69
N ILE A 126 11.22 1.34 1.06
CA ILE A 126 9.95 0.62 1.06
C ILE A 126 9.60 0.34 -0.41
N ASN A 127 9.65 -0.93 -0.81
CA ASN A 127 9.27 -1.33 -2.16
C ASN A 127 7.74 -1.25 -2.30
N LEU A 128 7.24 -0.69 -3.40
CA LEU A 128 5.81 -0.57 -3.67
C LEU A 128 5.14 -1.89 -4.04
N GLY A 129 5.93 -2.93 -4.38
CA GLY A 129 5.37 -4.18 -4.92
C GLY A 129 4.92 -4.03 -6.38
N TYR A 130 5.49 -3.09 -7.12
CA TYR A 130 5.25 -2.94 -8.56
C TYR A 130 5.90 -4.10 -9.34
N PRO A 131 5.26 -4.64 -10.41
CA PRO A 131 3.92 -4.37 -10.88
C PRO A 131 2.85 -5.10 -10.04
N ASN A 132 1.74 -4.45 -9.74
CA ASN A 132 0.59 -5.06 -9.09
C ASN A 132 -0.26 -5.88 -10.11
N SER A 133 -1.40 -6.44 -9.70
CA SER A 133 -2.26 -7.23 -10.60
C SER A 133 -2.86 -6.40 -11.75
N PHE A 134 -3.17 -5.12 -11.52
CA PHE A 134 -3.63 -4.22 -12.57
C PHE A 134 -2.53 -3.94 -13.60
N ASP A 135 -1.30 -3.67 -13.14
CA ASP A 135 -0.18 -3.40 -14.02
C ASP A 135 0.14 -4.61 -14.90
N ARG A 136 0.21 -5.80 -14.31
CA ARG A 136 0.41 -7.06 -15.04
C ARG A 136 -0.70 -7.34 -16.05
N ALA A 137 -1.98 -7.13 -15.67
CA ALA A 137 -3.10 -7.28 -16.59
C ALA A 137 -3.01 -6.34 -17.80
N ASN A 138 -2.43 -5.15 -17.60
CA ASN A 138 -2.18 -4.15 -18.65
C ASN A 138 -0.80 -4.30 -19.33
N LYS A 139 -0.11 -5.45 -19.13
CA LYS A 139 1.19 -5.78 -19.73
C LYS A 139 2.31 -4.80 -19.33
N ARG A 140 2.18 -4.15 -18.19
CA ARG A 140 3.22 -3.28 -17.63
C ARG A 140 4.25 -4.13 -16.88
N ASN A 141 5.50 -3.72 -16.91
CA ASN A 141 6.58 -4.38 -16.20
C ASN A 141 7.57 -3.38 -15.62
N GLY A 142 8.44 -3.86 -14.75
CA GLY A 142 9.43 -3.09 -14.03
C GLY A 142 9.73 -3.72 -12.67
N SER A 143 10.79 -3.27 -12.04
CA SER A 143 11.25 -3.77 -10.75
C SER A 143 11.81 -2.66 -9.88
N PHE A 144 11.92 -2.92 -8.57
CA PHE A 144 12.57 -2.04 -7.60
C PHE A 144 12.03 -0.60 -7.56
N LEU A 145 10.72 -0.42 -7.71
CA LEU A 145 10.06 0.88 -7.54
C LEU A 145 9.79 1.10 -6.05
N MET A 146 10.40 2.15 -5.48
CA MET A 146 10.48 2.32 -4.02
C MET A 146 10.15 3.75 -3.60
N ILE A 147 9.78 3.90 -2.32
CA ILE A 147 9.96 5.12 -1.53
C ILE A 147 11.27 4.92 -0.77
N HIS A 148 12.25 5.84 -0.88
CA HIS A 148 13.58 5.67 -0.30
C HIS A 148 14.25 7.00 0.06
N GLY A 149 15.35 6.97 0.80
CA GLY A 149 16.19 8.12 1.12
C GLY A 149 17.11 8.56 -0.03
N ASP A 150 18.16 9.34 0.30
CA ASP A 150 19.22 9.80 -0.62
C ASP A 150 18.76 10.75 -1.75
N CYS A 151 17.58 11.30 -1.69
CA CYS A 151 17.12 12.42 -2.54
C CYS A 151 17.40 12.29 -4.05
N TRP A 152 17.69 11.09 -4.57
CA TRP A 152 17.97 10.82 -5.97
C TRP A 152 17.00 9.79 -6.55
N SER A 153 16.48 9.97 -7.76
CA SER A 153 15.47 9.09 -8.34
C SER A 153 15.73 8.75 -9.82
N SER A 154 15.43 7.48 -10.14
CA SER A 154 15.35 6.97 -11.52
C SER A 154 14.15 6.00 -11.65
N GLY A 155 12.93 6.49 -11.32
CA GLY A 155 11.69 5.70 -11.32
C GLY A 155 11.05 5.55 -9.94
N CYS A 156 11.69 6.05 -8.89
CA CYS A 156 11.24 5.95 -7.50
C CYS A 156 10.67 7.27 -6.97
N TYR A 157 10.25 7.26 -5.71
CA TYR A 157 9.91 8.42 -4.91
C TYR A 157 11.01 8.63 -3.86
N ALA A 158 11.93 9.57 -4.11
CA ALA A 158 13.06 9.86 -3.23
C ALA A 158 12.68 10.89 -2.18
N MET A 159 13.00 10.59 -0.93
CA MET A 159 12.82 11.41 0.26
C MET A 159 14.20 11.79 0.81
N THR A 160 14.26 12.71 1.76
CA THR A 160 15.48 12.85 2.57
C THR A 160 15.63 11.65 3.51
N ASP A 161 16.83 11.45 4.05
CA ASP A 161 17.10 10.33 4.99
C ASP A 161 16.28 10.47 6.27
N GLU A 162 16.08 11.67 6.75
CA GLU A 162 15.24 11.96 7.92
C GLU A 162 13.78 11.64 7.66
N GLN A 163 13.25 12.03 6.49
CA GLN A 163 11.87 11.79 6.11
C GLN A 163 11.59 10.29 5.95
N ILE A 164 12.46 9.55 5.23
CA ILE A 164 12.25 8.11 5.08
C ILE A 164 12.44 7.37 6.41
N SER A 165 13.29 7.85 7.32
CA SER A 165 13.42 7.28 8.66
C SER A 165 12.12 7.36 9.46
N GLU A 166 11.42 8.50 9.43
CA GLU A 166 10.12 8.66 10.06
C GLU A 166 9.05 7.76 9.41
N ILE A 167 8.95 7.78 8.07
CA ILE A 167 7.98 6.99 7.31
C ILE A 167 8.20 5.49 7.53
N TYR A 168 9.45 5.04 7.49
CA TYR A 168 9.84 3.66 7.74
C TYR A 168 9.48 3.22 9.18
N SER A 169 9.74 4.05 10.16
CA SER A 169 9.41 3.78 11.56
C SER A 169 7.90 3.72 11.79
N LEU A 170 7.11 4.60 11.17
CA LEU A 170 5.64 4.56 11.19
C LEU A 170 5.09 3.26 10.56
N ALA A 171 5.67 2.82 9.43
CA ALA A 171 5.32 1.56 8.77
C ALA A 171 5.67 0.35 9.65
N ARG A 172 6.89 0.28 10.16
CA ARG A 172 7.34 -0.74 11.10
C ARG A 172 6.44 -0.85 12.33
N ASP A 173 6.10 0.28 12.93
CA ASP A 173 5.26 0.31 14.13
C ASP A 173 3.82 -0.12 13.82
N SER A 174 3.29 0.19 12.62
CA SER A 174 2.00 -0.34 12.14
C SER A 174 2.02 -1.87 12.03
N PHE A 175 3.09 -2.46 11.51
CA PHE A 175 3.26 -3.91 11.46
C PHE A 175 3.38 -4.54 12.86
N ARG A 176 4.12 -3.90 13.78
CA ARG A 176 4.19 -4.32 15.19
C ARG A 176 2.83 -4.30 15.88
N GLY A 177 1.90 -3.47 15.40
CA GLY A 177 0.50 -3.42 15.83
C GLY A 177 -0.38 -4.54 15.28
N GLY A 178 0.20 -5.51 14.55
CA GLY A 178 -0.51 -6.70 14.03
C GLY A 178 -1.05 -6.52 12.61
N ARG A 179 -0.74 -5.41 11.91
CA ARG A 179 -1.08 -5.29 10.49
C ARG A 179 -0.15 -6.15 9.64
N THR A 180 -0.73 -6.83 8.66
CA THR A 180 0.04 -7.64 7.68
C THR A 180 0.42 -6.84 6.44
N SER A 181 -0.23 -5.71 6.21
CA SER A 181 0.05 -4.81 5.08
C SER A 181 -0.49 -3.41 5.33
N PHE A 182 -0.01 -2.45 4.52
CA PHE A 182 -0.65 -1.14 4.37
C PHE A 182 -0.72 -0.75 2.88
N GLN A 183 -1.65 0.14 2.55
CA GLN A 183 -1.86 0.59 1.18
C GLN A 183 -1.05 1.84 0.87
N VAL A 184 -0.48 1.89 -0.34
CA VAL A 184 0.10 3.07 -0.97
C VAL A 184 -0.75 3.46 -2.17
N GLN A 185 -1.24 4.69 -2.19
CA GLN A 185 -2.04 5.29 -3.25
C GLN A 185 -1.19 6.34 -3.97
N ALA A 186 -0.69 6.04 -5.16
CA ALA A 186 0.14 6.95 -5.94
C ALA A 186 -0.69 7.60 -7.07
N TYR A 187 -0.69 8.93 -7.07
CA TYR A 187 -1.51 9.75 -7.95
C TYR A 187 -0.68 10.72 -8.78
N PRO A 188 -1.14 11.11 -9.99
CA PRO A 188 -0.48 12.14 -10.79
C PRO A 188 -0.50 13.50 -10.09
N PHE A 189 -1.60 13.83 -9.50
CA PHE A 189 -1.91 15.08 -8.80
C PHE A 189 -3.11 14.87 -7.88
N ARG A 190 -3.44 15.84 -7.03
CA ARG A 190 -4.69 15.82 -6.26
C ARG A 190 -5.89 15.77 -7.21
N LEU A 191 -6.63 14.65 -7.20
CA LEU A 191 -7.70 14.35 -8.18
C LEU A 191 -8.96 15.19 -7.97
N THR A 192 -8.77 16.52 -7.96
CA THR A 192 -9.84 17.51 -7.90
C THR A 192 -10.49 17.72 -9.27
N PRO A 193 -11.76 18.18 -9.33
CA PRO A 193 -12.38 18.54 -10.61
C PRO A 193 -11.57 19.56 -11.43
N VAL A 194 -10.93 20.51 -10.76
CA VAL A 194 -10.11 21.54 -11.40
C VAL A 194 -8.86 20.94 -12.06
N ASN A 195 -8.13 20.12 -11.32
CA ASN A 195 -6.92 19.49 -11.87
C ASN A 195 -7.24 18.52 -13.01
N LEU A 196 -8.33 17.74 -12.89
CA LEU A 196 -8.81 16.90 -14.00
C LEU A 196 -9.20 17.71 -15.24
N ALA A 197 -9.83 18.89 -15.04
CA ALA A 197 -10.16 19.78 -16.14
C ALA A 197 -8.92 20.40 -16.81
N ARG A 198 -7.88 20.74 -16.05
CA ARG A 198 -6.58 21.19 -16.59
C ARG A 198 -5.94 20.15 -17.50
N HIS A 199 -6.08 18.88 -17.15
CA HIS A 199 -5.50 17.74 -17.89
C HIS A 199 -6.51 17.04 -18.82
N ARG A 200 -7.61 17.70 -19.21
CA ARG A 200 -8.71 17.10 -20.01
C ARG A 200 -8.27 16.48 -21.35
N ASN A 201 -7.19 16.99 -21.94
CA ASN A 201 -6.66 16.53 -23.23
C ASN A 201 -5.51 15.52 -23.05
N ASN A 202 -5.14 15.14 -21.81
CA ASN A 202 -4.06 14.19 -21.58
C ASN A 202 -4.52 12.76 -21.89
N PRO A 203 -3.74 11.95 -22.62
CA PRO A 203 -4.10 10.57 -22.97
C PRO A 203 -4.29 9.67 -21.75
N ASN A 204 -3.71 10.01 -20.59
CA ASN A 204 -3.85 9.26 -19.35
C ASN A 204 -5.15 9.60 -18.57
N LEU A 205 -5.97 10.56 -19.04
CA LEU A 205 -7.18 10.97 -18.32
C LEU A 205 -8.12 9.80 -17.98
N PRO A 206 -8.40 8.81 -18.87
CA PRO A 206 -9.25 7.67 -18.51
C PRO A 206 -8.67 6.83 -17.35
N PHE A 207 -7.36 6.68 -17.28
CA PHE A 207 -6.67 6.01 -16.17
C PHE A 207 -6.80 6.83 -14.87
N TRP A 208 -6.60 8.12 -14.90
CA TRP A 208 -6.76 9.00 -13.75
C TRP A 208 -8.20 9.08 -13.23
N GLN A 209 -9.17 9.03 -14.14
CA GLN A 209 -10.59 8.94 -13.75
C GLN A 209 -10.90 7.63 -13.02
N MET A 210 -10.26 6.53 -13.41
CA MET A 210 -10.37 5.26 -12.70
C MET A 210 -9.70 5.33 -11.31
N LEU A 211 -8.50 5.92 -11.18
CA LEU A 211 -7.85 6.15 -9.89
C LEU A 211 -8.71 7.04 -8.98
N LYS A 212 -9.42 8.02 -9.58
CA LYS A 212 -10.31 8.92 -8.85
C LYS A 212 -11.42 8.18 -8.11
N VAL A 213 -11.92 7.08 -8.61
CA VAL A 213 -12.96 6.31 -7.92
C VAL A 213 -12.44 5.86 -6.54
N GLY A 214 -11.28 5.22 -6.47
CA GLY A 214 -10.68 4.80 -5.21
C GLY A 214 -10.29 5.98 -4.30
N ASN A 215 -9.77 7.07 -4.90
CA ASN A 215 -9.52 8.31 -4.18
C ASN A 215 -10.79 8.85 -3.50
N ASP A 216 -11.91 8.90 -4.23
CA ASP A 216 -13.17 9.44 -3.71
C ASP A 216 -13.77 8.53 -2.62
N HIS A 217 -13.60 7.21 -2.72
CA HIS A 217 -13.97 6.27 -1.65
C HIS A 217 -13.18 6.59 -0.36
N PHE A 218 -11.85 6.66 -0.44
CA PHE A 218 -11.03 7.02 0.71
C PHE A 218 -11.40 8.38 1.31
N GLU A 219 -11.47 9.40 0.47
CA GLU A 219 -11.81 10.78 0.86
C GLU A 219 -13.21 10.91 1.51
N THR A 220 -14.13 10.00 1.17
CA THR A 220 -15.50 10.00 1.67
C THR A 220 -15.64 9.22 2.97
N THR A 221 -14.97 8.07 3.05
CA THR A 221 -15.13 7.12 4.15
C THR A 221 -14.05 7.26 5.23
N GLN A 222 -12.87 7.79 4.86
CA GLN A 222 -11.66 7.74 5.67
C GLN A 222 -11.29 6.30 6.09
N LEU A 223 -11.63 5.33 5.21
CA LEU A 223 -11.24 3.94 5.32
C LEU A 223 -10.40 3.55 4.10
N GLU A 224 -9.49 2.61 4.28
CA GLU A 224 -8.73 2.02 3.18
C GLU A 224 -9.69 1.33 2.22
N PRO A 225 -9.76 1.75 0.93
CA PRO A 225 -10.60 1.08 -0.04
C PRO A 225 -10.06 -0.32 -0.34
N LYS A 226 -10.95 -1.31 -0.35
CA LYS A 226 -10.62 -2.63 -0.87
C LYS A 226 -10.41 -2.51 -2.38
N VAL A 227 -9.27 -2.98 -2.88
CA VAL A 227 -8.90 -2.88 -4.29
C VAL A 227 -8.84 -4.26 -4.92
N ASP A 228 -9.68 -4.48 -5.91
CA ASP A 228 -9.68 -5.66 -6.76
C ASP A 228 -9.42 -5.26 -8.23
N VAL A 229 -9.19 -6.24 -9.11
CA VAL A 229 -8.94 -5.99 -10.53
C VAL A 229 -9.69 -7.01 -11.37
N CYS A 230 -10.46 -6.54 -12.36
CA CYS A 230 -11.04 -7.36 -13.42
C CYS A 230 -11.17 -6.56 -14.71
N ASN A 231 -11.22 -7.24 -15.84
CA ASN A 231 -11.28 -6.61 -17.16
C ASN A 231 -10.22 -5.51 -17.33
N ARG A 232 -9.00 -5.73 -16.79
CA ARG A 232 -7.87 -4.76 -16.79
C ARG A 232 -8.19 -3.41 -16.13
N ARG A 233 -9.11 -3.38 -15.17
CA ARG A 233 -9.53 -2.17 -14.46
C ARG A 233 -9.53 -2.41 -12.96
N TYR A 234 -9.24 -1.37 -12.21
CA TYR A 234 -9.47 -1.38 -10.76
C TYR A 234 -10.97 -1.42 -10.46
N VAL A 235 -11.31 -2.15 -9.43
CA VAL A 235 -12.64 -2.20 -8.81
C VAL A 235 -12.46 -1.91 -7.32
N PHE A 236 -13.31 -1.07 -6.77
CA PHE A 236 -13.19 -0.59 -5.38
C PHE A 236 -14.41 -1.00 -4.56
N ASP A 237 -14.14 -1.53 -3.35
CA ASP A 237 -15.14 -1.90 -2.35
C ASP A 237 -16.30 -2.76 -2.91
N ALA A 238 -15.97 -3.62 -3.87
CA ALA A 238 -16.93 -4.53 -4.46
C ALA A 238 -17.41 -5.57 -3.44
N GLN A 239 -18.72 -5.78 -3.43
CA GLN A 239 -19.41 -6.76 -2.61
C GLN A 239 -20.18 -7.72 -3.50
N PRO A 240 -20.41 -8.99 -3.07
CA PRO A 240 -21.29 -9.90 -3.79
C PRO A 240 -22.67 -9.30 -3.98
N SER A 241 -23.28 -9.50 -5.15
CA SER A 241 -24.69 -9.16 -5.34
C SER A 241 -25.56 -9.94 -4.34
N PRO A 242 -26.65 -9.37 -3.80
CA PRO A 242 -27.45 -9.99 -2.74
C PRO A 242 -27.94 -11.43 -3.05
N ASN A 243 -28.07 -11.78 -4.32
CA ASN A 243 -28.53 -13.07 -4.79
C ASN A 243 -27.41 -13.90 -5.45
N SER A 244 -26.13 -13.55 -5.22
CA SER A 244 -25.03 -14.32 -5.79
C SER A 244 -24.80 -15.61 -4.98
N PRO A 245 -24.93 -16.81 -5.62
CA PRO A 245 -24.72 -18.08 -4.94
C PRO A 245 -23.23 -18.37 -4.66
N HIS A 246 -22.32 -17.57 -5.21
CA HIS A 246 -20.89 -17.81 -5.16
C HIS A 246 -20.12 -16.64 -4.54
N PRO A 247 -18.98 -16.90 -3.88
CA PRO A 247 -18.08 -15.85 -3.43
C PRO A 247 -17.58 -15.03 -4.62
N LEU A 248 -17.34 -13.74 -4.38
CA LEU A 248 -16.84 -12.83 -5.40
C LEU A 248 -15.35 -13.09 -5.64
N VAL A 249 -15.02 -13.62 -6.80
CA VAL A 249 -13.65 -13.89 -7.24
C VAL A 249 -13.34 -13.05 -8.48
N PHE A 250 -12.28 -12.27 -8.43
CA PHE A 250 -11.83 -11.41 -9.52
C PHE A 250 -10.64 -12.03 -10.26
N ASN A 251 -10.75 -12.10 -11.60
CA ASN A 251 -9.62 -12.37 -12.48
C ASN A 251 -9.24 -11.07 -13.19
N PRO A 252 -7.97 -10.60 -13.08
CA PRO A 252 -7.56 -9.30 -13.58
C PRO A 252 -7.78 -9.06 -15.07
N ILE A 253 -7.79 -10.12 -15.90
CA ILE A 253 -7.95 -10.00 -17.37
C ILE A 253 -9.35 -10.35 -17.86
N GLU A 254 -10.14 -11.07 -17.07
CA GLU A 254 -11.48 -11.53 -17.47
C GLU A 254 -12.55 -10.49 -17.14
N LYS A 255 -13.74 -10.67 -17.74
CA LYS A 255 -14.92 -9.87 -17.44
C LYS A 255 -15.23 -9.92 -15.95
N CYS A 256 -15.59 -8.75 -15.40
CA CYS A 256 -15.97 -8.66 -13.99
C CYS A 256 -17.20 -9.52 -13.68
N PRO A 257 -17.17 -10.29 -12.57
CA PRO A 257 -18.38 -10.93 -12.07
C PRO A 257 -19.41 -9.86 -11.64
N PRO A 258 -20.69 -10.21 -11.53
CA PRO A 258 -21.68 -9.28 -10.97
C PRO A 258 -21.32 -8.89 -9.54
N PHE A 259 -21.20 -7.61 -9.29
CA PHE A 259 -20.93 -7.07 -7.94
C PHE A 259 -21.75 -5.80 -7.71
N VAL A 260 -21.88 -5.43 -6.45
CA VAL A 260 -22.43 -4.15 -6.02
C VAL A 260 -21.39 -3.36 -5.25
N VAL A 261 -21.50 -2.03 -5.27
CA VAL A 261 -20.74 -1.13 -4.40
C VAL A 261 -21.75 -0.47 -3.47
N ASN A 262 -21.37 -0.26 -2.23
CA ASN A 262 -22.24 0.39 -1.26
C ASN A 262 -22.78 1.72 -1.85
N PRO A 263 -24.10 1.83 -2.07
CA PRO A 263 -24.69 2.98 -2.76
C PRO A 263 -24.49 4.29 -1.98
N GLU A 264 -24.31 4.22 -0.66
CA GLU A 264 -24.03 5.40 0.16
C GLU A 264 -22.65 5.97 -0.12
N ILE A 265 -21.63 5.13 -0.34
CA ILE A 265 -20.28 5.56 -0.72
C ILE A 265 -20.37 6.28 -2.08
N ALA A 266 -21.03 5.68 -3.06
CA ALA A 266 -21.20 6.27 -4.39
C ALA A 266 -21.94 7.61 -4.30
N ARG A 267 -23.03 7.70 -3.53
CA ARG A 267 -23.80 8.92 -3.32
C ARG A 267 -22.96 10.03 -2.67
N ARG A 268 -22.26 9.72 -1.57
CA ARG A 268 -21.41 10.70 -0.85
C ARG A 268 -20.25 11.20 -1.73
N ALA A 269 -19.64 10.33 -2.53
CA ALA A 269 -18.58 10.71 -3.48
C ALA A 269 -19.11 11.68 -4.54
N LEU A 270 -20.31 11.44 -5.07
CA LEU A 270 -20.99 12.35 -6.00
C LEU A 270 -21.33 13.70 -5.36
N GLU A 271 -21.91 13.72 -4.17
CA GLU A 271 -22.22 14.95 -3.42
C GLU A 271 -20.96 15.78 -3.14
N LYS A 272 -19.86 15.13 -2.70
CA LYS A 272 -18.57 15.81 -2.45
C LYS A 272 -18.04 16.45 -3.74
N THR A 273 -18.14 15.75 -4.85
CA THR A 273 -17.76 16.26 -6.17
C THR A 273 -18.63 17.45 -6.59
N ALA A 274 -19.95 17.38 -6.39
CA ALA A 274 -20.87 18.46 -6.70
C ALA A 274 -20.60 19.71 -5.85
N ARG A 275 -20.40 19.56 -4.53
CA ARG A 275 -20.03 20.66 -3.63
C ARG A 275 -18.71 21.34 -4.03
N ARG A 276 -17.69 20.55 -4.42
CA ARG A 276 -16.40 21.08 -4.92
C ARG A 276 -16.58 21.87 -6.22
N ARG A 277 -17.40 21.37 -7.18
CA ARG A 277 -17.73 22.11 -8.42
C ARG A 277 -18.47 23.42 -8.16
N ALA A 278 -19.42 23.41 -7.23
CA ALA A 278 -20.16 24.62 -6.85
C ALA A 278 -19.23 25.68 -6.23
N ARG A 279 -18.29 25.27 -5.35
CA ARG A 279 -17.27 26.17 -4.78
C ARG A 279 -16.37 26.80 -5.85
N VAL A 280 -15.92 26.01 -6.83
CA VAL A 280 -15.07 26.51 -7.93
C VAL A 280 -15.83 27.55 -8.76
N ARG A 281 -17.13 27.34 -9.05
CA ARG A 281 -17.96 28.29 -9.77
C ARG A 281 -18.25 29.58 -8.98
N ALA A 282 -18.22 29.52 -7.65
CA ALA A 282 -18.46 30.70 -6.81
C ALA A 282 -17.22 31.58 -6.63
N ILE A 283 -16.02 31.09 -7.02
CA ILE A 283 -14.73 31.79 -6.90
C ILE A 283 -14.28 32.32 -8.29
N ALA A 284 -14.83 31.78 -9.38
CA ALA A 284 -14.59 32.22 -10.75
C ALA A 284 -15.56 33.31 -11.18
#